data_3013b972d9bf2e947695eefa1f885e39
#
_entry.id   3013b972d9bf2e947695eefa1f885e39
#
_cell.length_a   1.000
_cell.length_b   1.000
_cell.length_c   1.000
_cell.angle_alpha   90.00
_cell.angle_beta   90.00
_cell.angle_gamma   90.00
#
_symmetry.space_group_name_H-M   'P 1'
#
loop_
_entity.id
_entity.type
_entity.pdbx_description
1 polymer ?
#
loop_
_entity_poly.entity_id
_entity_poly.type
_entity_poly.pdbx_seq_one_letter_code
_entity_poly.pdbx_strand_id
1 'polypeptide(L)'
;MTSRDPHTLLDEAQAGSRVALARLLTYVESGGERHRAVVTEAYRVPAPYVVGITGPPGAGKSTLTDRVISTALAEGSFGGQHSFSQIAILAIDPTSPFTGGAILGDRVRMQDHALDERVFIRSMATRGHLGGLSLAVPDAVRVLGAAGFTLVLVETVGVGQMEVEIASAADTTVVVSIPGAGDAMQANKAGLLEIADLFVINKADRPDIQSVRRDLEQMLDFGGERGWRPTITDTVATDGRGVDELWRQIVMHRTYLEDTGELHMRRAHRAGVELERVLAATLAARVGSLATGATWDAQVAALIAGATDPYSAVDQLLA
;
A
#
# COMPACT_ATOMS: atom_id res chain seq x y z
N MET A 1 25.71 1.98 16.39
CA MET A 1 24.33 2.46 16.67
C MET A 1 23.70 1.46 17.63
N THR A 2 23.43 1.87 18.87
CA THR A 2 22.79 1.03 19.88
C THR A 2 21.43 0.56 19.39
N SER A 3 21.26 -0.76 19.34
CA SER A 3 20.00 -1.43 19.00
C SER A 3 19.00 -1.13 20.13
N ARG A 4 17.98 -0.29 19.85
CA ARG A 4 16.86 -0.11 20.78
C ARG A 4 15.83 -1.21 20.58
N ASP A 5 15.25 -1.65 21.67
CA ASP A 5 14.16 -2.62 21.70
C ASP A 5 12.94 -2.11 20.93
N PRO A 6 12.30 -2.93 20.06
CA PRO A 6 11.10 -2.55 19.32
C PRO A 6 9.95 -2.04 20.18
N HIS A 7 9.73 -2.61 21.37
CA HIS A 7 8.68 -2.17 22.29
C HIS A 7 8.92 -0.73 22.76
N THR A 8 10.14 -0.43 23.23
CA THR A 8 10.52 0.93 23.65
C THR A 8 10.36 1.93 22.51
N LEU A 9 10.73 1.54 21.27
CA LEU A 9 10.56 2.42 20.11
C LEU A 9 9.08 2.68 19.79
N LEU A 10 8.21 1.69 20.01
CA LEU A 10 6.78 1.87 19.79
C LEU A 10 6.18 2.84 20.82
N ASP A 11 6.54 2.71 22.10
CA ASP A 11 6.12 3.64 23.15
C ASP A 11 6.59 5.07 22.84
N GLU A 12 7.86 5.23 22.43
CA GLU A 12 8.40 6.51 21.99
C GLU A 12 7.64 7.09 20.78
N ALA A 13 7.27 6.23 19.81
CA ALA A 13 6.50 6.64 18.62
C ALA A 13 5.08 7.09 18.99
N GLN A 14 4.41 6.37 19.89
CA GLN A 14 3.09 6.75 20.43
C GLN A 14 3.16 8.07 21.21
N ALA A 15 4.27 8.35 21.87
CA ALA A 15 4.55 9.63 22.52
C ALA A 15 4.93 10.75 21.53
N GLY A 16 4.88 10.50 20.19
CA GLY A 16 5.12 11.49 19.15
C GLY A 16 6.55 11.51 18.58
N SER A 17 7.44 10.57 18.97
CA SER A 17 8.80 10.51 18.43
C SER A 17 8.84 10.02 16.99
N ARG A 18 8.98 10.94 16.04
CA ARG A 18 9.13 10.62 14.60
C ARG A 18 10.41 9.85 14.30
N VAL A 19 11.46 10.04 15.09
CA VAL A 19 12.72 9.30 14.96
C VAL A 19 12.53 7.83 15.34
N ALA A 20 11.77 7.56 16.39
CA ALA A 20 11.43 6.20 16.80
C ALA A 20 10.57 5.52 15.75
N LEU A 21 9.53 6.19 15.25
CA LEU A 21 8.67 5.71 14.18
C LEU A 21 9.45 5.41 12.89
N ALA A 22 10.32 6.32 12.45
CA ALA A 22 11.16 6.10 11.28
C ALA A 22 12.09 4.88 11.42
N ARG A 23 12.59 4.59 12.64
CA ARG A 23 13.38 3.39 12.92
C ARG A 23 12.55 2.12 12.87
N LEU A 24 11.35 2.12 13.45
CA LEU A 24 10.43 0.98 13.37
C LEU A 24 10.14 0.62 11.90
N LEU A 25 9.82 1.61 11.07
CA LEU A 25 9.60 1.41 9.64
C LEU A 25 10.87 0.91 8.91
N THR A 26 12.06 1.35 9.34
CA THR A 26 13.31 0.82 8.80
C THR A 26 13.52 -0.66 9.18
N TYR A 27 13.10 -1.09 10.38
CA TYR A 27 13.13 -2.50 10.76
C TYR A 27 12.16 -3.33 9.91
N VAL A 28 10.96 -2.80 9.65
CA VAL A 28 9.99 -3.43 8.73
C VAL A 28 10.59 -3.61 7.32
N GLU A 29 11.21 -2.56 6.77
CA GLU A 29 11.87 -2.63 5.45
C GLU A 29 13.06 -3.59 5.41
N SER A 30 13.77 -3.77 6.52
CA SER A 30 14.98 -4.57 6.58
C SER A 30 14.71 -6.08 6.74
N GLY A 31 13.52 -6.44 7.22
CA GLY A 31 13.18 -7.83 7.52
C GLY A 31 13.91 -8.41 8.75
N GLY A 32 13.79 -9.72 8.95
CA GLY A 32 14.47 -10.45 10.02
C GLY A 32 13.78 -10.40 11.37
N GLU A 33 14.49 -10.74 12.44
CA GLU A 33 13.92 -10.89 13.79
C GLU A 33 13.31 -9.59 14.33
N ARG A 34 13.95 -8.43 14.06
CA ARG A 34 13.44 -7.13 14.51
C ARG A 34 12.15 -6.75 13.82
N HIS A 35 12.04 -7.00 12.53
CA HIS A 35 10.80 -6.85 11.78
C HIS A 35 9.69 -7.66 12.44
N ARG A 36 9.91 -8.97 12.67
CA ARG A 36 8.93 -9.85 13.31
C ARG A 36 8.51 -9.33 14.69
N ALA A 37 9.44 -8.87 15.52
CA ALA A 37 9.14 -8.32 16.84
C ALA A 37 8.29 -7.05 16.75
N VAL A 38 8.61 -6.11 15.83
CA VAL A 38 7.82 -4.89 15.59
C VAL A 38 6.41 -5.22 15.16
N VAL A 39 6.24 -6.13 14.20
CA VAL A 39 4.94 -6.53 13.66
C VAL A 39 4.09 -7.21 14.73
N THR A 40 4.68 -8.08 15.55
CA THR A 40 3.98 -8.74 16.68
C THR A 40 3.34 -7.71 17.61
N GLU A 41 4.04 -6.63 17.95
CA GLU A 41 3.49 -5.56 18.78
C GLU A 41 2.43 -4.74 18.03
N ALA A 42 2.67 -4.41 16.76
CA ALA A 42 1.77 -3.59 15.96
C ALA A 42 0.41 -4.27 15.72
N TYR A 43 0.35 -5.58 15.66
CA TYR A 43 -0.90 -6.33 15.46
C TYR A 43 -1.83 -6.37 16.68
N ARG A 44 -1.37 -5.90 17.85
CA ARG A 44 -2.20 -5.78 19.06
C ARG A 44 -3.20 -4.62 19.00
N VAL A 45 -3.04 -3.73 18.05
CA VAL A 45 -3.86 -2.53 17.86
C VAL A 45 -4.70 -2.66 16.59
N PRO A 46 -5.92 -2.11 16.54
CA PRO A 46 -6.72 -2.08 15.32
C PRO A 46 -5.98 -1.40 14.17
N ALA A 47 -6.15 -1.92 12.95
CA ALA A 47 -5.57 -1.31 11.76
C ALA A 47 -6.18 0.07 11.48
N PRO A 48 -5.38 1.05 11.00
CA PRO A 48 -5.90 2.33 10.56
C PRO A 48 -6.79 2.17 9.32
N TYR A 49 -7.52 3.23 8.98
CA TYR A 49 -8.19 3.30 7.68
C TYR A 49 -7.17 3.67 6.60
N VAL A 50 -7.17 2.94 5.51
CA VAL A 50 -6.17 3.09 4.44
C VAL A 50 -6.84 3.57 3.16
N VAL A 51 -6.37 4.70 2.63
CA VAL A 51 -6.76 5.21 1.31
C VAL A 51 -5.59 5.05 0.36
N GLY A 52 -5.76 4.23 -0.67
CA GLY A 52 -4.79 4.03 -1.73
C GLY A 52 -5.01 5.01 -2.87
N ILE A 53 -3.96 5.67 -3.34
CA ILE A 53 -4.00 6.60 -4.49
C ILE A 53 -3.06 6.08 -5.56
N THR A 54 -3.63 5.71 -6.71
CA THR A 54 -2.88 5.12 -7.84
C THR A 54 -3.27 5.78 -9.16
N GLY A 55 -2.55 5.45 -10.23
CA GLY A 55 -2.77 5.98 -11.58
C GLY A 55 -1.46 6.24 -12.32
N PRO A 56 -1.50 6.60 -13.61
CA PRO A 56 -0.31 6.70 -14.45
C PRO A 56 0.69 7.75 -13.97
N PRO A 57 1.96 7.65 -14.38
CA PRO A 57 2.97 8.67 -14.11
C PRO A 57 2.52 10.03 -14.65
N GLY A 58 2.84 11.10 -13.93
CA GLY A 58 2.45 12.44 -14.33
C GLY A 58 0.96 12.79 -14.17
N ALA A 59 0.12 11.89 -13.64
CA ALA A 59 -1.29 12.18 -13.36
C ALA A 59 -1.51 13.23 -12.26
N GLY A 60 -0.46 13.58 -11.52
CA GLY A 60 -0.53 14.58 -10.44
C GLY A 60 -0.98 13.99 -9.12
N LYS A 61 -0.74 12.68 -8.91
CA LYS A 61 -1.11 11.99 -7.67
C LYS A 61 -0.56 12.67 -6.43
N SER A 62 0.75 12.96 -6.38
CA SER A 62 1.39 13.57 -5.20
C SER A 62 0.83 14.96 -4.90
N THR A 63 0.53 15.75 -5.94
CA THR A 63 -0.14 17.06 -5.76
C THR A 63 -1.56 16.88 -5.24
N LEU A 64 -2.28 15.87 -5.76
CA LEU A 64 -3.64 15.55 -5.29
C LEU A 64 -3.61 15.04 -3.85
N THR A 65 -2.68 14.15 -3.52
CA THR A 65 -2.47 13.63 -2.15
C THR A 65 -2.21 14.76 -1.18
N ASP A 66 -1.36 15.73 -1.53
CA ASP A 66 -1.07 16.92 -0.73
C ASP A 66 -2.35 17.74 -0.44
N ARG A 67 -3.20 17.95 -1.44
CA ARG A 67 -4.47 18.64 -1.26
C ARG A 67 -5.49 17.84 -0.45
N VAL A 68 -5.55 16.53 -0.65
CA VAL A 68 -6.41 15.64 0.16
C VAL A 68 -5.99 15.69 1.64
N ILE A 69 -4.68 15.71 1.94
CA ILE A 69 -4.17 15.87 3.31
C ILE A 69 -4.66 17.19 3.91
N SER A 70 -4.52 18.31 3.17
CA SER A 70 -4.95 19.63 3.62
C SER A 70 -6.44 19.64 3.96
N THR A 71 -7.29 19.10 3.07
CA THR A 71 -8.75 19.01 3.28
C THR A 71 -9.08 18.10 4.46
N ALA A 72 -8.48 16.93 4.54
CA ALA A 72 -8.70 15.97 5.61
C ALA A 72 -8.31 16.55 6.98
N LEU A 73 -7.16 17.22 7.09
CA LEU A 73 -6.72 17.88 8.33
C LEU A 73 -7.61 19.06 8.74
N ALA A 74 -8.20 19.78 7.77
CA ALA A 74 -9.13 20.85 8.05
C ALA A 74 -10.44 20.31 8.64
N GLU A 75 -10.93 19.17 8.17
CA GLU A 75 -12.10 18.50 8.71
C GLU A 75 -11.82 17.73 10.01
N GLY A 76 -10.65 17.16 10.17
CA GLY A 76 -10.21 16.43 11.37
C GLY A 76 -11.03 15.16 11.67
N SER A 77 -11.89 14.73 10.76
CA SER A 77 -12.75 13.55 10.94
C SER A 77 -13.26 13.00 9.61
N PHE A 78 -13.76 11.78 9.64
CA PHE A 78 -14.54 11.21 8.55
C PHE A 78 -16.01 11.58 8.75
N GLY A 79 -16.42 12.74 8.21
CA GLY A 79 -17.81 13.19 8.27
C GLY A 79 -18.34 13.39 9.70
N GLY A 80 -17.48 13.81 10.64
CA GLY A 80 -17.86 14.04 12.04
C GLY A 80 -17.88 12.78 12.91
N GLN A 81 -17.65 11.58 12.37
CA GLN A 81 -17.65 10.33 13.14
C GLN A 81 -16.22 9.96 13.53
N HIS A 82 -15.42 9.40 12.90
CA HIS A 82 -14.07 8.96 13.29
C HIS A 82 -13.08 10.13 13.23
N SER A 83 -12.82 10.77 14.34
CA SER A 83 -11.83 11.86 14.42
C SER A 83 -10.40 11.36 14.26
N PHE A 84 -9.57 12.19 13.66
CA PHE A 84 -8.13 12.00 13.59
C PHE A 84 -7.42 13.35 13.73
N SER A 85 -6.29 13.33 14.38
CA SER A 85 -5.45 14.52 14.56
C SER A 85 -4.18 14.46 13.71
N GLN A 86 -3.85 13.30 13.18
CA GLN A 86 -2.62 13.04 12.43
C GLN A 86 -2.90 12.12 11.23
N ILE A 87 -2.15 12.32 10.15
CA ILE A 87 -2.22 11.53 8.91
C ILE A 87 -0.83 11.01 8.59
N ALA A 88 -0.72 9.73 8.25
CA ALA A 88 0.50 9.17 7.71
C ALA A 88 0.41 8.95 6.21
N ILE A 89 1.50 9.16 5.49
CA ILE A 89 1.65 8.92 4.06
C ILE A 89 2.78 7.94 3.82
N LEU A 90 2.48 6.86 3.10
CA LEU A 90 3.45 5.93 2.55
C LEU A 90 3.53 6.16 1.03
N ALA A 91 4.62 6.74 0.57
CA ALA A 91 4.93 6.87 -0.85
C ALA A 91 5.72 5.63 -1.30
N ILE A 92 5.14 4.84 -2.21
CA ILE A 92 5.77 3.59 -2.67
C ILE A 92 6.50 3.89 -3.97
N ASP A 93 7.83 3.93 -3.90
CA ASP A 93 8.72 4.22 -5.01
C ASP A 93 9.34 2.96 -5.61
N PRO A 94 9.62 2.94 -6.93
CA PRO A 94 10.49 1.92 -7.50
C PRO A 94 11.86 1.96 -6.81
N THR A 95 12.46 0.80 -6.67
CA THR A 95 13.81 0.70 -6.10
C THR A 95 14.83 1.35 -7.02
N SER A 96 15.64 2.25 -6.49
CA SER A 96 16.79 2.81 -7.21
C SER A 96 17.81 1.71 -7.51
N PRO A 97 18.19 1.48 -8.78
CA PRO A 97 19.21 0.49 -9.13
C PRO A 97 20.59 0.85 -8.57
N PHE A 98 20.80 2.11 -8.17
CA PHE A 98 22.09 2.60 -7.67
C PHE A 98 22.20 2.55 -6.15
N THR A 99 21.13 2.82 -5.41
CA THR A 99 21.17 2.93 -3.95
C THR A 99 20.42 1.81 -3.24
N GLY A 100 19.59 1.04 -3.95
CA GLY A 100 18.69 0.03 -3.37
C GLY A 100 17.59 0.62 -2.46
N GLY A 101 17.48 1.95 -2.41
CA GLY A 101 16.46 2.69 -1.65
C GLY A 101 15.41 3.33 -2.53
N ALA A 102 14.41 3.99 -1.93
CA ALA A 102 13.40 4.76 -2.64
C ALA A 102 14.03 5.94 -3.40
N ILE A 103 13.52 6.23 -4.59
CA ILE A 103 13.95 7.39 -5.36
C ILE A 103 13.37 8.63 -4.69
N LEU A 104 14.22 9.55 -4.22
CA LEU A 104 13.90 10.71 -3.36
C LEU A 104 12.91 11.75 -3.95
N GLY A 105 12.31 11.49 -5.12
CA GLY A 105 11.47 12.46 -5.84
C GLY A 105 10.22 12.94 -5.10
N ASP A 106 9.61 12.11 -4.26
CA ASP A 106 8.29 12.42 -3.69
C ASP A 106 8.35 13.29 -2.44
N ARG A 107 9.43 13.25 -1.66
CA ARG A 107 9.60 14.18 -0.54
C ARG A 107 9.63 15.65 -0.97
N VAL A 108 10.09 15.92 -2.18
CA VAL A 108 10.15 17.27 -2.73
C VAL A 108 8.77 17.79 -3.13
N ARG A 109 7.81 16.89 -3.41
CA ARG A 109 6.47 17.26 -3.90
C ARG A 109 5.44 17.49 -2.82
N MET A 110 5.69 17.01 -1.59
CA MET A 110 4.83 17.20 -0.41
C MET A 110 5.49 18.16 0.60
N GLN A 111 6.24 19.17 0.13
CA GLN A 111 6.98 20.10 0.98
C GLN A 111 6.06 20.95 1.87
N ASP A 112 4.83 21.21 1.44
CA ASP A 112 3.86 22.01 2.19
C ASP A 112 3.51 21.37 3.55
N HIS A 113 3.59 20.02 3.63
CA HIS A 113 3.30 19.27 4.86
C HIS A 113 4.55 18.70 5.55
N ALA A 114 5.74 18.88 5.00
CA ALA A 114 6.97 18.29 5.55
C ALA A 114 7.32 18.81 6.95
N LEU A 115 6.84 20.01 7.30
CA LEU A 115 7.02 20.66 8.62
C LEU A 115 5.77 20.60 9.49
N ASP A 116 4.65 20.06 9.01
CA ASP A 116 3.43 19.92 9.81
C ASP A 116 3.58 18.72 10.76
N GLU A 117 3.52 18.99 12.06
CA GLU A 117 3.63 17.94 13.08
C GLU A 117 2.46 16.93 13.04
N ARG A 118 1.38 17.22 12.36
CA ARG A 118 0.24 16.33 12.17
C ARG A 118 0.42 15.37 11.00
N VAL A 119 1.44 15.57 10.16
CA VAL A 119 1.68 14.76 8.95
C VAL A 119 2.99 13.99 9.07
N PHE A 120 2.96 12.69 8.86
CA PHE A 120 4.14 11.83 8.78
C PHE A 120 4.29 11.27 7.37
N ILE A 121 5.41 11.54 6.71
CA ILE A 121 5.67 11.09 5.33
C ILE A 121 6.85 10.12 5.32
N ARG A 122 6.67 8.96 4.70
CA ARG A 122 7.71 7.95 4.50
C ARG A 122 7.68 7.43 3.08
N SER A 123 8.81 7.54 2.37
CA SER A 123 9.02 6.82 1.11
C SER A 123 9.56 5.42 1.39
N MET A 124 8.97 4.41 0.75
CA MET A 124 9.37 3.01 0.84
C MET A 124 9.73 2.49 -0.54
N ALA A 125 10.80 1.70 -0.64
CA ALA A 125 11.23 1.09 -1.88
C ALA A 125 10.57 -0.28 -2.08
N THR A 126 10.21 -0.62 -3.33
CA THR A 126 9.61 -1.92 -3.69
C THR A 126 10.58 -3.10 -3.60
N ARG A 127 11.89 -2.87 -3.41
CA ARG A 127 12.99 -3.86 -3.25
C ARG A 127 12.83 -5.14 -4.06
N GLY A 128 12.62 -5.02 -5.39
CA GLY A 128 12.94 -6.06 -6.38
C GLY A 128 12.46 -7.50 -6.17
N HIS A 129 11.51 -7.76 -5.29
CA HIS A 129 10.90 -9.08 -5.17
C HIS A 129 9.91 -9.25 -6.31
N LEU A 130 10.07 -10.33 -7.07
CA LEU A 130 9.10 -10.80 -8.06
C LEU A 130 7.75 -11.00 -7.34
N GLY A 131 6.86 -10.01 -7.40
CA GLY A 131 5.54 -10.10 -6.79
C GLY A 131 5.03 -8.86 -6.07
N GLY A 132 5.52 -7.65 -6.40
CA GLY A 132 4.77 -6.43 -6.16
C GLY A 132 5.03 -5.63 -4.90
N LEU A 133 3.98 -5.05 -4.35
CA LEU A 133 4.06 -4.25 -3.11
C LEU A 133 4.79 -5.09 -2.06
N SER A 134 5.96 -4.63 -1.65
CA SER A 134 6.77 -5.29 -0.65
C SER A 134 5.88 -5.76 0.51
N LEU A 135 6.10 -6.96 1.02
CA LEU A 135 5.49 -7.45 2.28
C LEU A 135 5.57 -6.40 3.40
N ALA A 136 6.50 -5.46 3.26
CA ALA A 136 6.70 -4.36 4.20
C ALA A 136 5.57 -3.31 4.21
N VAL A 137 4.74 -3.17 3.17
CA VAL A 137 3.70 -2.12 3.15
C VAL A 137 2.55 -2.42 4.10
N PRO A 138 1.93 -3.62 4.12
CA PRO A 138 0.94 -3.97 5.13
C PRO A 138 1.48 -3.83 6.56
N ASP A 139 2.69 -4.32 6.80
CA ASP A 139 3.34 -4.22 8.10
C ASP A 139 3.63 -2.77 8.51
N ALA A 140 4.07 -1.92 7.57
CA ALA A 140 4.27 -0.50 7.79
C ALA A 140 2.96 0.21 8.17
N VAL A 141 1.85 -0.12 7.49
CA VAL A 141 0.52 0.37 7.83
C VAL A 141 0.13 -0.02 9.26
N ARG A 142 0.40 -1.28 9.66
CA ARG A 142 0.16 -1.74 11.04
C ARG A 142 0.98 -0.96 12.07
N VAL A 143 2.25 -0.72 11.78
CA VAL A 143 3.15 0.07 12.65
C VAL A 143 2.66 1.52 12.79
N LEU A 144 2.20 2.13 11.71
CA LEU A 144 1.61 3.46 11.74
C LEU A 144 0.34 3.50 12.61
N GLY A 145 -0.53 2.49 12.46
CA GLY A 145 -1.71 2.34 13.32
C GLY A 145 -1.33 2.21 14.79
N ALA A 146 -0.35 1.37 15.11
CA ALA A 146 0.15 1.19 16.46
C ALA A 146 0.81 2.46 17.03
N ALA A 147 1.38 3.32 16.17
CA ALA A 147 1.89 4.64 16.57
C ALA A 147 0.79 5.72 16.70
N GLY A 148 -0.50 5.38 16.54
CA GLY A 148 -1.63 6.26 16.77
C GLY A 148 -2.24 6.92 15.51
N PHE A 149 -1.75 6.61 14.32
CA PHE A 149 -2.36 7.10 13.08
C PHE A 149 -3.63 6.29 12.75
N THR A 150 -4.77 6.97 12.66
CA THR A 150 -6.05 6.33 12.30
C THR A 150 -6.38 6.45 10.82
N LEU A 151 -5.67 7.32 10.09
CA LEU A 151 -5.73 7.48 8.64
C LEU A 151 -4.33 7.36 8.04
N VAL A 152 -4.18 6.46 7.06
CA VAL A 152 -2.96 6.28 6.28
C VAL A 152 -3.29 6.43 4.80
N LEU A 153 -2.58 7.33 4.11
CA LEU A 153 -2.62 7.43 2.66
C LEU A 153 -1.45 6.64 2.08
N VAL A 154 -1.73 5.77 1.11
CA VAL A 154 -0.69 5.01 0.38
C VAL A 154 -0.70 5.48 -1.06
N GLU A 155 0.41 6.04 -1.53
CA GLU A 155 0.56 6.52 -2.90
C GLU A 155 1.56 5.68 -3.67
N THR A 156 1.21 5.29 -4.91
CA THR A 156 2.13 4.59 -5.83
C THR A 156 2.67 5.53 -6.90
N VAL A 157 3.90 5.27 -7.37
CA VAL A 157 4.54 6.08 -8.42
C VAL A 157 4.06 5.74 -9.83
N GLY A 158 3.03 4.89 -9.96
CA GLY A 158 2.36 4.66 -11.24
C GLY A 158 3.22 3.96 -12.29
N VAL A 159 3.85 2.83 -11.96
CA VAL A 159 4.59 1.99 -12.90
C VAL A 159 4.01 0.56 -12.88
N GLY A 160 3.13 0.28 -13.83
CA GLY A 160 2.68 -1.09 -14.14
C GLY A 160 1.89 -1.79 -13.04
N GLN A 161 2.22 -3.03 -12.69
CA GLN A 161 1.46 -3.92 -11.79
C GLN A 161 1.24 -3.37 -10.36
N MET A 162 2.01 -2.38 -9.91
CA MET A 162 1.82 -1.75 -8.61
C MET A 162 0.47 -1.03 -8.46
N GLU A 163 -0.18 -0.69 -9.59
CA GLU A 163 -1.51 -0.08 -9.58
C GLU A 163 -2.58 -1.05 -9.03
N VAL A 164 -2.45 -2.33 -9.32
CA VAL A 164 -3.38 -3.36 -8.83
C VAL A 164 -3.07 -3.74 -7.38
N GLU A 165 -1.79 -3.72 -7.01
CA GLU A 165 -1.36 -4.15 -5.68
C GLU A 165 -1.75 -3.19 -4.56
N ILE A 166 -1.91 -1.89 -4.85
CA ILE A 166 -2.37 -0.92 -3.85
C ILE A 166 -3.75 -1.30 -3.30
N ALA A 167 -4.63 -1.85 -4.15
CA ALA A 167 -5.94 -2.31 -3.73
C ALA A 167 -5.87 -3.42 -2.68
N SER A 168 -4.79 -4.22 -2.68
CA SER A 168 -4.58 -5.24 -1.67
C SER A 168 -4.20 -4.69 -0.29
N ALA A 169 -3.81 -3.41 -0.20
CA ALA A 169 -3.43 -2.76 1.04
C ALA A 169 -4.45 -1.71 1.51
N ALA A 170 -5.30 -1.20 0.60
CA ALA A 170 -6.22 -0.10 0.87
C ALA A 170 -7.63 -0.56 1.26
N ASP A 171 -8.33 0.23 2.08
CA ASP A 171 -9.76 0.08 2.35
C ASP A 171 -10.58 0.82 1.29
N THR A 172 -10.06 1.98 0.81
CA THR A 172 -10.59 2.73 -0.35
C THR A 172 -9.48 2.92 -1.37
N THR A 173 -9.74 2.58 -2.63
CA THR A 173 -8.80 2.79 -3.74
C THR A 173 -9.28 3.91 -4.65
N VAL A 174 -8.48 4.97 -4.77
CA VAL A 174 -8.68 6.10 -5.66
C VAL A 174 -7.78 5.93 -6.88
N VAL A 175 -8.40 5.81 -8.06
CA VAL A 175 -7.69 5.71 -9.34
C VAL A 175 -7.71 7.07 -10.03
N VAL A 176 -6.52 7.66 -10.20
CA VAL A 176 -6.36 8.98 -10.80
C VAL A 176 -6.07 8.84 -12.30
N SER A 177 -6.86 9.51 -13.11
CA SER A 177 -6.73 9.62 -14.56
C SER A 177 -6.51 11.07 -14.97
N ILE A 178 -6.10 11.29 -16.22
CA ILE A 178 -5.93 12.62 -16.82
C ILE A 178 -6.38 12.63 -18.28
N PRO A 179 -6.81 13.79 -18.80
CA PRO A 179 -7.00 13.97 -20.25
C PRO A 179 -5.73 13.62 -21.05
N GLY A 180 -5.88 12.86 -22.12
CA GLY A 180 -4.77 12.42 -22.99
C GLY A 180 -4.06 11.13 -22.55
N ALA A 181 -4.48 10.45 -21.48
CA ALA A 181 -3.90 9.17 -21.05
C ALA A 181 -4.64 7.94 -21.64
N GLY A 182 -5.42 8.11 -22.70
CA GLY A 182 -6.33 7.10 -23.24
C GLY A 182 -5.68 5.74 -23.54
N ASP A 183 -4.51 5.71 -24.14
CA ASP A 183 -3.83 4.45 -24.52
C ASP A 183 -3.33 3.65 -23.30
N ALA A 184 -2.78 4.35 -22.28
CA ALA A 184 -2.32 3.70 -21.06
C ALA A 184 -3.48 3.13 -20.23
N MET A 185 -4.62 3.83 -20.21
CA MET A 185 -5.85 3.33 -19.57
C MET A 185 -6.48 2.19 -20.36
N GLN A 186 -6.47 2.24 -21.69
CA GLN A 186 -7.05 1.19 -22.53
C GLN A 186 -6.36 -0.16 -22.35
N ALA A 187 -5.03 -0.15 -22.20
CA ALA A 187 -4.25 -1.38 -22.00
C ALA A 187 -4.56 -2.10 -20.66
N ASN A 188 -5.09 -1.38 -19.66
CA ASN A 188 -5.29 -1.91 -18.31
C ASN A 188 -6.74 -1.74 -17.77
N LYS A 189 -7.70 -1.48 -18.69
CA LYS A 189 -9.10 -1.16 -18.35
C LYS A 189 -9.74 -2.15 -17.38
N ALA A 190 -9.61 -3.45 -17.64
CA ALA A 190 -10.24 -4.48 -16.82
C ALA A 190 -9.68 -4.50 -15.39
N GLY A 191 -8.35 -4.41 -15.23
CA GLY A 191 -7.71 -4.40 -13.92
C GLY A 191 -8.05 -3.16 -13.09
N LEU A 192 -8.10 -1.97 -13.73
CA LEU A 192 -8.44 -0.74 -13.03
C LEU A 192 -9.90 -0.69 -12.55
N LEU A 193 -10.83 -1.25 -13.34
CA LEU A 193 -12.24 -1.38 -12.93
C LEU A 193 -12.40 -2.30 -11.73
N GLU A 194 -11.60 -3.35 -11.66
CA GLU A 194 -11.69 -4.34 -10.59
C GLU A 194 -11.28 -3.77 -9.24
N ILE A 195 -10.31 -2.86 -9.24
CA ILE A 195 -9.69 -2.31 -8.02
C ILE A 195 -10.24 -0.95 -7.57
N ALA A 196 -10.85 -0.16 -8.48
CA ALA A 196 -11.26 1.19 -8.18
C ALA A 196 -12.54 1.23 -7.34
N ASP A 197 -12.48 1.94 -6.23
CA ASP A 197 -13.66 2.37 -5.48
C ASP A 197 -14.08 3.79 -5.91
N LEU A 198 -13.12 4.63 -6.28
CA LEU A 198 -13.32 6.00 -6.75
C LEU A 198 -12.44 6.29 -7.95
N PHE A 199 -12.96 7.00 -8.93
CA PHE A 199 -12.18 7.56 -10.03
C PHE A 199 -12.02 9.07 -9.88
N VAL A 200 -10.83 9.57 -10.19
CA VAL A 200 -10.54 10.99 -10.27
C VAL A 200 -10.04 11.33 -11.67
N ILE A 201 -10.64 12.31 -12.31
CA ILE A 201 -10.08 12.93 -13.51
C ILE A 201 -9.35 14.20 -13.05
N ASN A 202 -8.04 14.10 -12.87
CA ASN A 202 -7.22 15.25 -12.48
C ASN A 202 -6.82 16.08 -13.72
N LYS A 203 -6.39 17.32 -13.49
CA LYS A 203 -6.13 18.32 -14.55
C LYS A 203 -7.38 18.59 -15.39
N ALA A 204 -8.51 18.71 -14.70
CA ALA A 204 -9.82 18.93 -15.32
C ALA A 204 -9.98 20.33 -15.97
N ASP A 205 -8.96 21.16 -15.86
CA ASP A 205 -8.80 22.42 -16.61
C ASP A 205 -8.35 22.22 -18.06
N ARG A 206 -7.93 20.99 -18.43
CA ARG A 206 -7.48 20.66 -19.79
C ARG A 206 -8.66 20.33 -20.72
N PRO A 207 -8.50 20.56 -22.04
CA PRO A 207 -9.47 20.06 -23.02
C PRO A 207 -9.56 18.51 -22.94
N ASP A 208 -10.64 17.97 -23.51
CA ASP A 208 -10.90 16.51 -23.59
C ASP A 208 -11.32 15.79 -22.30
N ILE A 209 -11.55 16.51 -21.21
CA ILE A 209 -12.09 15.93 -19.96
C ILE A 209 -13.37 15.11 -20.22
N GLN A 210 -14.27 15.60 -21.07
CA GLN A 210 -15.54 14.95 -21.39
C GLN A 210 -15.36 13.62 -22.12
N SER A 211 -14.28 13.45 -22.87
CA SER A 211 -13.94 12.17 -23.50
C SER A 211 -13.54 11.14 -22.44
N VAL A 212 -12.62 11.52 -21.53
CA VAL A 212 -12.18 10.62 -20.45
C VAL A 212 -13.33 10.23 -19.53
N ARG A 213 -14.20 11.19 -19.19
CA ARG A 213 -15.38 10.92 -18.37
C ARG A 213 -16.32 9.90 -19.04
N ARG A 214 -16.65 10.10 -20.33
CA ARG A 214 -17.48 9.15 -21.07
C ARG A 214 -16.85 7.76 -21.14
N ASP A 215 -15.55 7.68 -21.35
CA ASP A 215 -14.85 6.41 -21.38
C ASP A 215 -14.94 5.68 -20.03
N LEU A 216 -14.78 6.39 -18.92
CA LEU A 216 -14.91 5.84 -17.56
C LEU A 216 -16.38 5.43 -17.28
N GLU A 217 -17.36 6.27 -17.61
CA GLU A 217 -18.79 5.96 -17.44
C GLU A 217 -19.16 4.70 -18.22
N GLN A 218 -18.75 4.62 -19.48
CA GLN A 218 -18.96 3.43 -20.31
C GLN A 218 -18.31 2.18 -19.70
N MET A 219 -17.10 2.30 -19.16
CA MET A 219 -16.44 1.20 -18.48
C MET A 219 -17.22 0.74 -17.23
N LEU A 220 -17.72 1.68 -16.44
CA LEU A 220 -18.52 1.37 -15.24
C LEU A 220 -19.84 0.68 -15.61
N ASP A 221 -20.47 1.03 -16.73
CA ASP A 221 -21.71 0.41 -17.21
C ASP A 221 -21.50 -1.06 -17.63
N PHE A 222 -20.29 -1.43 -18.08
CA PHE A 222 -19.93 -2.83 -18.37
C PHE A 222 -19.56 -3.65 -17.13
N GLY A 223 -19.29 -3.00 -16.00
CA GLY A 223 -18.76 -3.64 -14.79
C GLY A 223 -19.76 -4.49 -13.98
N GLY A 224 -21.03 -4.60 -14.41
CA GLY A 224 -22.07 -5.35 -13.71
C GLY A 224 -22.61 -4.66 -12.44
N GLU A 225 -23.58 -5.30 -11.79
CA GLU A 225 -24.15 -4.80 -10.52
C GLU A 225 -23.14 -5.02 -9.37
N ARG A 226 -22.71 -3.92 -8.77
CA ARG A 226 -21.90 -3.88 -7.56
C ARG A 226 -22.70 -3.21 -6.46
N GLY A 227 -22.50 -3.60 -5.22
CA GLY A 227 -23.09 -2.93 -4.06
C GLY A 227 -22.68 -1.46 -3.99
N TRP A 228 -21.39 -1.16 -4.26
CA TRP A 228 -20.84 0.18 -4.45
C TRP A 228 -20.53 0.43 -5.93
N ARG A 229 -21.13 1.45 -6.53
CA ARG A 229 -20.76 1.92 -7.87
C ARG A 229 -19.68 3.00 -7.73
N PRO A 230 -18.47 2.81 -8.29
CA PRO A 230 -17.42 3.83 -8.24
C PRO A 230 -17.90 5.18 -8.78
N THR A 231 -17.59 6.25 -8.06
CA THR A 231 -17.90 7.63 -8.50
C THR A 231 -16.76 8.22 -9.30
N ILE A 232 -17.05 9.24 -10.12
CA ILE A 232 -16.04 9.95 -10.91
C ILE A 232 -16.04 11.41 -10.47
N THR A 233 -14.90 11.88 -9.93
CA THR A 233 -14.72 13.26 -9.48
C THR A 233 -13.71 13.99 -10.35
N ASP A 234 -14.05 15.19 -10.83
CA ASP A 234 -13.12 16.05 -11.55
C ASP A 234 -12.32 16.91 -10.58
N THR A 235 -10.99 16.94 -10.74
CA THR A 235 -10.12 17.75 -9.88
C THR A 235 -9.12 18.58 -10.68
N VAL A 236 -8.73 19.71 -10.11
CA VAL A 236 -7.54 20.46 -10.50
C VAL A 236 -6.68 20.59 -9.25
N ALA A 237 -5.79 19.61 -9.04
CA ALA A 237 -5.02 19.50 -7.81
C ALA A 237 -4.16 20.74 -7.52
N THR A 238 -3.73 21.48 -8.54
CA THR A 238 -2.89 22.69 -8.39
C THR A 238 -3.60 23.84 -7.68
N ASP A 239 -4.93 23.97 -7.87
CA ASP A 239 -5.75 25.03 -7.26
C ASP A 239 -6.75 24.51 -6.23
N GLY A 240 -6.81 23.19 -6.02
CA GLY A 240 -7.66 22.53 -5.02
C GLY A 240 -9.09 22.29 -5.48
N ARG A 241 -9.50 22.67 -6.70
CA ARG A 241 -10.85 22.42 -7.19
C ARG A 241 -11.19 20.93 -7.20
N GLY A 242 -12.38 20.57 -6.68
CA GLY A 242 -12.92 19.22 -6.64
C GLY A 242 -12.32 18.34 -5.56
N VAL A 243 -11.32 18.80 -4.78
CA VAL A 243 -10.68 18.00 -3.73
C VAL A 243 -11.63 17.80 -2.55
N ASP A 244 -12.42 18.79 -2.17
CA ASP A 244 -13.44 18.66 -1.11
C ASP A 244 -14.51 17.63 -1.51
N GLU A 245 -14.88 17.58 -2.79
CA GLU A 245 -15.78 16.54 -3.31
C GLU A 245 -15.15 15.16 -3.22
N LEU A 246 -13.89 15.03 -3.66
CA LEU A 246 -13.16 13.77 -3.55
C LEU A 246 -13.11 13.29 -2.09
N TRP A 247 -12.79 14.19 -1.15
CA TRP A 247 -12.77 13.83 0.27
C TRP A 247 -14.15 13.35 0.76
N ARG A 248 -15.23 14.05 0.40
CA ARG A 248 -16.60 13.60 0.71
C ARG A 248 -16.89 12.21 0.14
N GLN A 249 -16.48 11.91 -1.07
CA GLN A 249 -16.63 10.57 -1.68
C GLN A 249 -15.84 9.49 -0.92
N ILE A 250 -14.63 9.80 -0.45
CA ILE A 250 -13.84 8.89 0.41
C ILE A 250 -14.62 8.60 1.72
N VAL A 251 -15.17 9.64 2.35
CA VAL A 251 -15.98 9.50 3.57
C VAL A 251 -17.23 8.67 3.30
N MET A 252 -17.94 8.93 2.22
CA MET A 252 -19.14 8.17 1.84
C MET A 252 -18.82 6.69 1.58
N HIS A 253 -17.73 6.40 0.87
CA HIS A 253 -17.32 5.03 0.64
C HIS A 253 -16.96 4.31 1.95
N ARG A 254 -16.25 4.97 2.86
CA ARG A 254 -15.98 4.42 4.19
C ARG A 254 -17.27 4.08 4.94
N THR A 255 -18.20 5.02 4.99
CA THR A 255 -19.52 4.81 5.64
C THR A 255 -20.24 3.62 5.02
N TYR A 256 -20.26 3.53 3.69
CA TYR A 256 -20.84 2.37 2.99
C TYR A 256 -20.19 1.06 3.42
N LEU A 257 -18.85 1.00 3.46
CA LEU A 257 -18.12 -0.20 3.85
C LEU A 257 -18.41 -0.63 5.30
N GLU A 258 -18.57 0.34 6.21
CA GLU A 258 -18.89 0.09 7.62
C GLU A 258 -20.34 -0.39 7.77
N ASP A 259 -21.31 0.31 7.16
CA ASP A 259 -22.75 0.01 7.25
C ASP A 259 -23.12 -1.35 6.64
N THR A 260 -22.44 -1.76 5.57
CA THR A 260 -22.66 -3.05 4.90
C THR A 260 -21.84 -4.20 5.51
N GLY A 261 -20.88 -3.91 6.39
CA GLY A 261 -19.92 -4.89 6.89
C GLY A 261 -18.83 -5.29 5.88
N GLU A 262 -18.81 -4.66 4.70
CA GLU A 262 -17.85 -4.97 3.63
C GLU A 262 -16.42 -4.65 4.05
N LEU A 263 -16.21 -3.63 4.92
CA LEU A 263 -14.89 -3.32 5.48
C LEU A 263 -14.28 -4.53 6.19
N HIS A 264 -15.07 -5.21 7.01
CA HIS A 264 -14.62 -6.40 7.73
C HIS A 264 -14.27 -7.55 6.76
N MET A 265 -15.13 -7.79 5.77
CA MET A 265 -14.89 -8.84 4.78
C MET A 265 -13.63 -8.61 3.95
N ARG A 266 -13.42 -7.36 3.47
CA ARG A 266 -12.21 -6.97 2.73
C ARG A 266 -10.95 -7.16 3.59
N ARG A 267 -10.98 -6.76 4.86
CA ARG A 267 -9.87 -6.91 5.80
C ARG A 267 -9.59 -8.36 6.14
N ALA A 268 -10.61 -9.19 6.31
CA ALA A 268 -10.48 -10.63 6.54
C ALA A 268 -9.84 -11.33 5.32
N HIS A 269 -10.29 -10.99 4.12
CA HIS A 269 -9.68 -11.51 2.88
C HIS A 269 -8.20 -11.14 2.78
N ARG A 270 -7.85 -9.86 3.00
CA ARG A 270 -6.45 -9.40 2.99
C ARG A 270 -5.58 -10.10 4.01
N ALA A 271 -6.10 -10.30 5.23
CA ALA A 271 -5.37 -11.04 6.26
C ALA A 271 -5.10 -12.49 5.86
N GLY A 272 -6.05 -13.14 5.16
CA GLY A 272 -5.84 -14.47 4.57
C GLY A 272 -4.71 -14.49 3.54
N VAL A 273 -4.75 -13.56 2.57
CA VAL A 273 -3.69 -13.42 1.54
C VAL A 273 -2.33 -13.12 2.17
N GLU A 274 -2.28 -12.26 3.19
CA GLU A 274 -1.06 -11.94 3.91
C GLU A 274 -0.49 -13.16 4.63
N LEU A 275 -1.34 -13.93 5.32
CA LEU A 275 -0.95 -15.17 5.98
C LEU A 275 -0.38 -16.19 4.99
N GLU A 276 -1.02 -16.38 3.84
CA GLU A 276 -0.53 -17.24 2.77
C GLU A 276 0.85 -16.80 2.26
N ARG A 277 1.06 -15.50 2.05
CA ARG A 277 2.36 -14.94 1.63
C ARG A 277 3.46 -15.19 2.66
N VAL A 278 3.18 -14.94 3.95
CA VAL A 278 4.14 -15.18 5.04
C VAL A 278 4.46 -16.67 5.15
N LEU A 279 3.44 -17.54 5.04
CA LEU A 279 3.62 -18.99 5.04
C LEU A 279 4.50 -19.44 3.87
N ALA A 280 4.20 -19.01 2.65
CA ALA A 280 4.97 -19.34 1.46
C ALA A 280 6.44 -18.88 1.59
N ALA A 281 6.67 -17.65 2.04
CA ALA A 281 8.02 -17.11 2.26
C ALA A 281 8.79 -17.91 3.34
N THR A 282 8.12 -18.31 4.42
CA THR A 282 8.70 -19.11 5.49
C THR A 282 9.08 -20.51 5.00
N LEU A 283 8.20 -21.16 4.23
CA LEU A 283 8.46 -22.47 3.63
C LEU A 283 9.61 -22.39 2.60
N ALA A 284 9.63 -21.35 1.75
CA ALA A 284 10.70 -21.14 0.79
C ALA A 284 12.07 -20.96 1.48
N ALA A 285 12.13 -20.21 2.58
CA ALA A 285 13.33 -20.04 3.37
C ALA A 285 13.79 -21.36 4.00
N ARG A 286 12.85 -22.18 4.51
CA ARG A 286 13.14 -23.52 5.05
C ARG A 286 13.68 -24.45 3.96
N VAL A 287 13.06 -24.47 2.78
CA VAL A 287 13.57 -25.24 1.62
C VAL A 287 14.99 -24.79 1.27
N GLY A 288 15.25 -23.46 1.18
CA GLY A 288 16.58 -22.94 0.93
C GLY A 288 17.64 -23.41 1.94
N SER A 289 17.28 -23.51 3.23
CA SER A 289 18.18 -24.02 4.27
C SER A 289 18.42 -25.53 4.17
N LEU A 290 17.44 -26.30 3.73
CA LEU A 290 17.55 -27.74 3.54
C LEU A 290 18.28 -28.10 2.23
N ALA A 291 18.21 -27.24 1.22
CA ALA A 291 18.84 -27.43 -0.08
C ALA A 291 20.35 -27.08 -0.09
N THR A 292 21.01 -27.12 1.06
CA THR A 292 22.43 -26.82 1.23
C THR A 292 23.06 -27.70 2.30
N GLY A 293 24.41 -27.88 2.20
CA GLY A 293 25.19 -28.58 3.20
C GLY A 293 25.33 -30.09 2.97
N ALA A 294 26.04 -30.77 3.88
CA ALA A 294 26.47 -32.15 3.72
C ALA A 294 25.35 -33.17 3.51
N THR A 295 24.19 -32.96 4.17
CA THR A 295 23.00 -33.82 4.03
C THR A 295 22.41 -33.71 2.62
N TRP A 296 22.27 -32.50 2.10
CA TRP A 296 21.85 -32.26 0.72
C TRP A 296 22.80 -32.88 -0.30
N ASP A 297 24.08 -32.63 -0.13
CA ASP A 297 25.14 -33.18 -1.05
C ASP A 297 25.13 -34.71 -1.04
N ALA A 298 24.92 -35.36 0.13
CA ALA A 298 24.79 -36.80 0.24
C ALA A 298 23.56 -37.34 -0.52
N GLN A 299 22.41 -36.65 -0.42
CA GLN A 299 21.20 -37.04 -1.17
C GLN A 299 21.39 -36.88 -2.69
N VAL A 300 22.02 -35.79 -3.13
CA VAL A 300 22.36 -35.59 -4.55
C VAL A 300 23.28 -36.70 -5.06
N ALA A 301 24.30 -37.07 -4.28
CA ALA A 301 25.19 -38.16 -4.64
C ALA A 301 24.47 -39.53 -4.72
N ALA A 302 23.57 -39.81 -3.77
CA ALA A 302 22.76 -41.03 -3.78
C ALA A 302 21.77 -41.09 -4.98
N LEU A 303 21.19 -39.95 -5.39
CA LEU A 303 20.39 -39.86 -6.60
C LEU A 303 21.19 -40.15 -7.86
N ILE A 304 22.40 -39.58 -8.00
CA ILE A 304 23.30 -39.85 -9.14
C ILE A 304 23.70 -41.31 -9.20
N ALA A 305 23.93 -41.93 -8.05
CA ALA A 305 24.26 -43.35 -7.94
C ALA A 305 23.10 -44.32 -8.13
N GLY A 306 21.87 -43.81 -8.28
CA GLY A 306 20.65 -44.63 -8.32
C GLY A 306 20.30 -45.36 -7.02
N ALA A 307 20.85 -44.91 -5.88
CA ALA A 307 20.65 -45.50 -4.58
C ALA A 307 19.36 -45.01 -3.88
N THR A 308 18.77 -43.91 -4.35
CA THR A 308 17.50 -43.35 -3.88
C THR A 308 16.78 -42.70 -5.04
N ASP A 309 15.53 -42.30 -4.81
CA ASP A 309 14.70 -41.49 -5.71
C ASP A 309 14.43 -40.10 -5.11
N PRO A 310 13.98 -39.11 -5.92
CA PRO A 310 13.76 -37.75 -5.43
C PRO A 310 12.77 -37.63 -4.27
N TYR A 311 11.72 -38.46 -4.23
CA TYR A 311 10.69 -38.41 -3.20
C TYR A 311 11.23 -38.92 -1.86
N SER A 312 11.90 -40.08 -1.88
CA SER A 312 12.55 -40.68 -0.71
C SER A 312 13.69 -39.78 -0.17
N ALA A 313 14.41 -39.10 -1.05
CA ALA A 313 15.43 -38.12 -0.67
C ALA A 313 14.82 -36.91 0.05
N VAL A 314 13.69 -36.38 -0.45
CA VAL A 314 12.96 -35.28 0.21
C VAL A 314 12.43 -35.68 1.57
N ASP A 315 11.85 -36.88 1.71
CA ASP A 315 11.38 -37.39 3.01
C ASP A 315 12.52 -37.44 4.05
N GLN A 316 13.72 -37.83 3.64
CA GLN A 316 14.89 -37.83 4.50
C GLN A 316 15.42 -36.43 4.84
N LEU A 317 15.27 -35.45 3.95
CA LEU A 317 15.63 -34.04 4.20
C LEU A 317 14.64 -33.34 5.13
N LEU A 318 13.38 -33.79 5.19
CA LEU A 318 12.32 -33.22 6.01
C LEU A 318 12.18 -33.87 7.39
N ALA A 319 12.76 -35.06 7.57
CA ALA A 319 12.77 -35.78 8.85
C ALA A 319 13.71 -35.12 9.86
#